data_cc771be1024a1174bc2babf6b413e37e
#
_entry.id   cc771be1024a1174bc2babf6b413e37e
#
_cell.length_a   1.000
_cell.length_b   1.000
_cell.length_c   1.000
_cell.angle_alpha   90.00
_cell.angle_beta   90.00
_cell.angle_gamma   90.00
#
_symmetry.space_group_name_H-M   'P 1'
#
loop_
_entity.id
_entity.type
_entity.pdbx_description
1 polymer ?
#
loop_
_entity_poly.entity_id
_entity_poly.type
_entity_poly.pdbx_seq_one_letter_code
_entity_poly.pdbx_strand_id
1 'polypeptide(L)'
;MPAQPFAFICGSDDFLVNRLGKERFDALAAGAADEFSREVLSGFAGNVAEVEAAVNRFREAVQTIPLFGGRRVVWFKDVSFLADSVTGRAEGTLRQVEELQALLGAVNPEEVAVIVTAAPVDRRRSFIKWCEATADYTLVGEEGREGGASLERLALAEAEAQGVTITPDALALLLAKVGASARLLVEEVGKLATHAGEGGAINEAAVAELTPNFAEGDFFEAAEAFSRGNLPWMLAALHRHFYAGGDARPIIAALQNRNRLLIQLRVLADTGEVAAGPRGLDKAGFERAAAARARHFGGVTEKSAYNVFTQNLWYLGKVAAGARLPSLRRLIDNQQELVAAFEEIVRRPGDQEAVLRDLAVRCLAPAA
;
A
#
# COMPACT_ATOMS: atom_id res chain seq x y z
N MET A 1 10.39 29.46 19.43
CA MET A 1 10.76 28.19 20.07
C MET A 1 12.22 27.96 19.81
N PRO A 2 13.02 27.45 20.74
CA PRO A 2 14.42 27.10 20.45
C PRO A 2 14.45 26.10 19.27
N ALA A 3 15.42 26.24 18.37
CA ALA A 3 15.56 25.32 17.26
C ALA A 3 15.80 23.91 17.79
N GLN A 4 15.02 22.95 17.36
CA GLN A 4 15.20 21.56 17.74
C GLN A 4 16.53 21.03 17.16
N PRO A 5 17.27 20.20 17.88
CA PRO A 5 18.65 19.84 17.52
C PRO A 5 18.75 19.03 16.20
N PHE A 6 17.73 18.27 15.86
CA PHE A 6 17.68 17.46 14.62
C PHE A 6 16.23 17.16 14.24
N ALA A 7 16.00 16.76 12.97
CA ALA A 7 14.73 16.21 12.48
C ALA A 7 14.74 14.68 12.55
N PHE A 8 13.67 14.07 13.08
CA PHE A 8 13.49 12.62 13.12
C PHE A 8 12.18 12.25 12.45
N ILE A 9 12.26 11.62 11.26
CA ILE A 9 11.11 11.23 10.46
C ILE A 9 11.03 9.70 10.48
N CYS A 10 9.93 9.15 11.01
CA CYS A 10 9.77 7.71 11.11
C CYS A 10 8.34 7.27 10.80
N GLY A 11 8.17 5.96 10.66
CA GLY A 11 6.84 5.40 10.41
C GLY A 11 6.85 3.94 9.98
N SER A 12 5.71 3.49 9.44
CA SER A 12 5.55 2.14 8.89
C SER A 12 5.84 2.07 7.38
N ASP A 13 5.68 3.19 6.65
CA ASP A 13 5.88 3.28 5.20
C ASP A 13 7.24 3.91 4.88
N ASP A 14 8.16 3.09 4.38
CA ASP A 14 9.54 3.48 4.04
C ASP A 14 9.60 4.52 2.91
N PHE A 15 8.70 4.43 1.94
CA PHE A 15 8.64 5.35 0.82
C PHE A 15 8.25 6.76 1.28
N LEU A 16 7.20 6.89 2.09
CA LEU A 16 6.75 8.19 2.60
C LEU A 16 7.77 8.81 3.55
N VAL A 17 8.39 7.99 4.42
CA VAL A 17 9.45 8.44 5.32
C VAL A 17 10.65 8.98 4.54
N ASN A 18 11.08 8.28 3.50
CA ASN A 18 12.21 8.70 2.66
C ASN A 18 11.86 9.91 1.78
N ARG A 19 10.64 10.01 1.29
CA ARG A 19 10.17 11.18 0.53
C ARG A 19 10.23 12.45 1.37
N LEU A 20 9.66 12.43 2.56
CA LEU A 20 9.72 13.56 3.49
C LEU A 20 11.16 13.86 3.93
N GLY A 21 11.98 12.82 4.16
CA GLY A 21 13.39 12.97 4.45
C GLY A 21 14.13 13.71 3.34
N LYS A 22 13.84 13.35 2.07
CA LYS A 22 14.43 14.02 0.90
C LYS A 22 13.96 15.46 0.77
N GLU A 23 12.66 15.73 0.91
CA GLU A 23 12.11 17.09 0.87
C GLU A 23 12.76 17.98 1.94
N ARG A 24 12.91 17.45 3.17
CA ARG A 24 13.57 18.17 4.27
C ARG A 24 15.06 18.40 3.99
N PHE A 25 15.75 17.38 3.46
CA PHE A 25 17.16 17.48 3.08
C PHE A 25 17.37 18.52 1.97
N ASP A 26 16.57 18.47 0.91
CA ASP A 26 16.69 19.39 -0.22
C ASP A 26 16.44 20.85 0.24
N ALA A 27 15.44 21.08 1.10
CA ALA A 27 15.14 22.39 1.66
C ALA A 27 16.29 22.95 2.52
N LEU A 28 16.91 22.13 3.35
CA LEU A 28 18.08 22.53 4.15
C LEU A 28 19.34 22.68 3.31
N ALA A 29 19.53 21.81 2.32
CA ALA A 29 20.66 21.81 1.42
C ALA A 29 20.66 23.01 0.45
N ALA A 30 19.50 23.61 0.17
CA ALA A 30 19.41 24.83 -0.65
C ALA A 30 20.19 26.02 -0.04
N GLY A 31 20.37 26.04 1.29
CA GLY A 31 21.17 27.04 2.01
C GLY A 31 22.63 26.63 2.28
N ALA A 32 23.08 25.45 1.83
CA ALA A 32 24.45 24.98 2.05
C ALA A 32 25.42 25.66 1.07
N ALA A 33 26.62 26.00 1.57
CA ALA A 33 27.64 26.77 0.82
C ALA A 33 28.16 26.02 -0.42
N ASP A 34 28.27 24.70 -0.34
CA ASP A 34 28.85 23.85 -1.38
C ASP A 34 28.31 22.40 -1.30
N GLU A 35 28.67 21.56 -2.28
CA GLU A 35 28.29 20.14 -2.33
C GLU A 35 28.95 19.31 -1.22
N PHE A 36 30.11 19.68 -0.73
CA PHE A 36 30.81 18.97 0.34
C PHE A 36 30.21 19.19 1.71
N SER A 37 29.36 20.24 1.83
CA SER A 37 28.56 20.51 3.02
C SER A 37 27.28 19.67 3.11
N ARG A 38 27.04 18.76 2.15
CA ARG A 38 25.87 17.90 2.07
C ARG A 38 26.27 16.45 2.09
N GLU A 39 25.71 15.65 2.98
CA GLU A 39 26.05 14.24 3.07
C GLU A 39 24.81 13.39 3.34
N VAL A 40 24.68 12.28 2.58
CA VAL A 40 23.64 11.27 2.77
C VAL A 40 24.32 9.95 3.14
N LEU A 41 24.00 9.44 4.33
CA LEU A 41 24.58 8.22 4.88
C LEU A 41 23.50 7.16 5.03
N SER A 42 23.77 5.93 4.58
CA SER A 42 22.88 4.81 4.82
C SER A 42 23.03 4.29 6.25
N GLY A 43 21.91 4.21 6.97
CA GLY A 43 21.76 3.54 8.27
C GLY A 43 21.25 2.11 8.14
N PHE A 44 21.14 1.57 6.91
CA PHE A 44 20.75 0.17 6.71
C PHE A 44 21.84 -0.77 7.22
N ALA A 45 21.44 -1.73 8.08
CA ALA A 45 22.34 -2.70 8.68
C ALA A 45 21.61 -4.03 8.92
N GLY A 46 22.21 -5.14 8.48
CA GLY A 46 21.71 -6.50 8.63
C GLY A 46 22.28 -7.21 9.88
N ASN A 47 23.35 -6.69 10.48
CA ASN A 47 24.01 -7.27 11.66
C ASN A 47 24.66 -6.20 12.53
N VAL A 48 25.13 -6.59 13.73
CA VAL A 48 25.69 -5.67 14.73
C VAL A 48 26.94 -4.92 14.23
N ALA A 49 27.81 -5.57 13.47
CA ALA A 49 29.03 -4.94 12.95
C ALA A 49 28.69 -3.84 11.91
N GLU A 50 27.66 -4.07 11.09
CA GLU A 50 27.17 -3.07 10.15
C GLU A 50 26.51 -1.89 10.87
N VAL A 51 25.79 -2.14 12.00
CA VAL A 51 25.23 -1.07 12.85
C VAL A 51 26.35 -0.20 13.39
N GLU A 52 27.41 -0.80 13.96
CA GLU A 52 28.57 -0.07 14.46
C GLU A 52 29.24 0.76 13.36
N ALA A 53 29.44 0.17 12.18
CA ALA A 53 30.02 0.88 11.04
C ALA A 53 29.15 2.06 10.57
N ALA A 54 27.81 1.91 10.60
CA ALA A 54 26.88 2.97 10.22
C ALA A 54 26.90 4.13 11.24
N VAL A 55 26.91 3.83 12.55
CA VAL A 55 26.98 4.84 13.61
C VAL A 55 28.34 5.55 13.59
N ASN A 56 29.44 4.85 13.30
CA ASN A 56 30.76 5.44 13.15
C ASN A 56 30.81 6.43 11.98
N ARG A 57 30.30 6.06 10.80
CA ARG A 57 30.18 7.00 9.67
C ARG A 57 29.35 8.22 10.02
N PHE A 58 28.22 8.03 10.72
CA PHE A 58 27.40 9.14 11.18
C PHE A 58 28.18 10.07 12.13
N ARG A 59 28.95 9.50 13.09
CA ARG A 59 29.79 10.27 13.99
C ARG A 59 30.82 11.13 13.21
N GLU A 60 31.54 10.53 12.25
CA GLU A 60 32.49 11.24 11.41
C GLU A 60 31.82 12.40 10.66
N ALA A 61 30.64 12.16 10.09
CA ALA A 61 29.90 13.16 9.34
C ALA A 61 29.48 14.37 10.18
N VAL A 62 28.98 14.14 11.38
CA VAL A 62 28.48 15.24 12.25
C VAL A 62 29.62 15.97 12.97
N GLN A 63 30.82 15.37 13.07
CA GLN A 63 32.02 15.98 13.66
C GLN A 63 32.93 16.67 12.61
N THR A 64 32.67 16.46 11.32
CA THR A 64 33.43 17.09 10.26
C THR A 64 33.08 18.57 10.12
N ILE A 65 34.05 19.44 10.23
CA ILE A 65 33.89 20.89 10.07
C ILE A 65 33.93 21.25 8.58
N PRO A 66 33.00 22.06 8.06
CA PRO A 66 33.02 22.51 6.67
C PRO A 66 34.28 23.35 6.35
N LEU A 67 34.96 23.00 5.27
CA LEU A 67 36.22 23.68 4.88
C LEU A 67 36.01 25.15 4.49
N PHE A 68 34.83 25.50 3.97
CA PHE A 68 34.52 26.84 3.48
C PHE A 68 33.58 27.62 4.40
N GLY A 69 33.36 27.12 5.62
CA GLY A 69 32.39 27.67 6.55
C GLY A 69 30.94 27.33 6.15
N GLY A 70 29.96 27.87 6.88
CA GLY A 70 28.55 27.58 6.67
C GLY A 70 28.05 26.40 7.47
N ARG A 71 26.79 26.02 7.25
CA ARG A 71 26.10 24.94 7.95
C ARG A 71 26.19 23.64 7.15
N ARG A 72 26.58 22.54 7.79
CA ARG A 72 26.59 21.22 7.18
C ARG A 72 25.20 20.59 7.25
N VAL A 73 24.81 19.81 6.25
CA VAL A 73 23.55 19.07 6.22
C VAL A 73 23.84 17.58 6.09
N VAL A 74 23.45 16.81 7.11
CA VAL A 74 23.67 15.35 7.17
C VAL A 74 22.34 14.63 7.23
N TRP A 75 22.10 13.74 6.28
CA TRP A 75 20.91 12.86 6.29
C TRP A 75 21.34 11.42 6.58
N PHE A 76 20.99 10.92 7.77
CA PHE A 76 21.16 9.52 8.15
C PHE A 76 19.89 8.76 7.75
N LYS A 77 19.95 8.14 6.58
CA LYS A 77 18.86 7.56 5.85
C LYS A 77 18.70 6.08 6.12
N ASP A 78 17.44 5.57 6.14
CA ASP A 78 17.10 4.15 6.24
C ASP A 78 17.68 3.45 7.49
N VAL A 79 17.53 4.07 8.67
CA VAL A 79 18.04 3.50 9.93
C VAL A 79 17.20 2.27 10.30
N SER A 80 17.61 1.08 9.83
CA SER A 80 16.86 -0.18 9.92
C SER A 80 16.89 -0.84 11.30
N PHE A 81 17.93 -0.57 12.09
CA PHE A 81 18.18 -1.21 13.38
C PHE A 81 17.33 -0.65 14.54
N LEU A 82 16.46 0.33 14.27
CA LEU A 82 15.46 0.82 15.21
C LEU A 82 14.16 0.00 15.18
N ALA A 83 14.03 -0.93 14.24
CA ALA A 83 12.92 -1.85 14.14
C ALA A 83 12.94 -2.96 15.22
N ASP A 84 11.79 -3.61 15.45
CA ASP A 84 11.69 -4.83 16.27
C ASP A 84 12.16 -6.05 15.48
N SER A 85 13.47 -6.14 15.25
CA SER A 85 14.16 -7.20 14.52
C SER A 85 15.20 -7.91 15.38
N VAL A 86 15.73 -9.05 14.90
CA VAL A 86 16.82 -9.77 15.58
C VAL A 86 18.05 -8.85 15.75
N THR A 87 18.46 -8.16 14.69
CA THR A 87 19.55 -7.18 14.72
C THR A 87 19.22 -6.03 15.67
N GLY A 88 18.01 -5.47 15.58
CA GLY A 88 17.59 -4.35 16.41
C GLY A 88 17.53 -4.66 17.90
N ARG A 89 17.30 -5.92 18.31
CA ARG A 89 17.24 -6.36 19.71
C ARG A 89 18.61 -6.80 20.28
N ALA A 90 19.62 -6.94 19.44
CA ALA A 90 20.94 -7.38 19.87
C ALA A 90 21.57 -6.38 20.84
N GLU A 91 22.24 -6.87 21.89
CA GLU A 91 22.87 -6.03 22.92
C GLU A 91 23.89 -5.05 22.34
N GLY A 92 24.68 -5.48 21.35
CA GLY A 92 25.63 -4.61 20.65
C GLY A 92 24.93 -3.47 19.89
N THR A 93 23.77 -3.73 19.28
CA THR A 93 22.95 -2.71 18.63
C THR A 93 22.38 -1.71 19.64
N LEU A 94 21.91 -2.19 20.79
CA LEU A 94 21.36 -1.30 21.82
C LEU A 94 22.42 -0.31 22.32
N ARG A 95 23.67 -0.76 22.52
CA ARG A 95 24.80 0.12 22.85
C ARG A 95 25.08 1.16 21.76
N GLN A 96 25.01 0.76 20.48
CA GLN A 96 25.17 1.70 19.37
C GLN A 96 24.03 2.71 19.26
N VAL A 97 22.82 2.34 19.64
CA VAL A 97 21.67 3.28 19.73
C VAL A 97 21.84 4.29 20.85
N GLU A 98 22.39 3.88 22.02
CA GLU A 98 22.75 4.81 23.10
C GLU A 98 23.82 5.82 22.64
N GLU A 99 24.80 5.36 21.89
CA GLU A 99 25.81 6.23 21.31
C GLU A 99 25.24 7.19 20.26
N LEU A 100 24.37 6.69 19.37
CA LEU A 100 23.63 7.53 18.42
C LEU A 100 22.83 8.61 19.15
N GLN A 101 22.18 8.27 20.25
CA GLN A 101 21.45 9.23 21.08
C GLN A 101 22.38 10.31 21.64
N ALA A 102 23.54 9.93 22.16
CA ALA A 102 24.51 10.88 22.69
C ALA A 102 25.05 11.82 21.58
N LEU A 103 25.36 11.27 20.40
CA LEU A 103 25.77 12.07 19.25
C LEU A 103 24.71 13.09 18.84
N LEU A 104 23.44 12.64 18.67
CA LEU A 104 22.34 13.51 18.29
C LEU A 104 22.07 14.62 19.33
N GLY A 105 22.22 14.30 20.62
CA GLY A 105 22.06 15.27 21.70
C GLY A 105 23.19 16.29 21.80
N ALA A 106 24.35 15.99 21.24
CA ALA A 106 25.52 16.87 21.23
C ALA A 106 25.64 17.75 19.95
N VAL A 107 24.79 17.51 18.95
CA VAL A 107 24.82 18.29 17.70
C VAL A 107 24.46 19.75 17.98
N ASN A 108 25.32 20.66 17.49
CA ASN A 108 24.97 22.09 17.44
C ASN A 108 24.14 22.37 16.16
N PRO A 109 22.86 22.71 16.30
CA PRO A 109 21.99 22.90 15.13
C PRO A 109 22.37 24.12 14.27
N GLU A 110 23.17 25.02 14.77
CA GLU A 110 23.70 26.16 13.99
C GLU A 110 24.84 25.74 13.05
N GLU A 111 25.57 24.68 13.39
CA GLU A 111 26.72 24.18 12.62
C GLU A 111 26.34 23.01 11.72
N VAL A 112 25.51 22.09 12.25
CA VAL A 112 25.10 20.87 11.52
C VAL A 112 23.61 20.68 11.59
N ALA A 113 22.94 20.65 10.43
CA ALA A 113 21.56 20.22 10.31
C ALA A 113 21.53 18.70 10.13
N VAL A 114 20.86 18.00 11.03
CA VAL A 114 20.74 16.54 10.98
C VAL A 114 19.31 16.11 10.69
N ILE A 115 19.17 15.17 9.76
CA ILE A 115 17.92 14.49 9.47
C ILE A 115 18.16 13.00 9.67
N VAL A 116 17.29 12.33 10.40
CA VAL A 116 17.30 10.88 10.60
C VAL A 116 15.99 10.32 10.06
N THR A 117 16.04 9.33 9.17
CA THR A 117 14.86 8.62 8.67
C THR A 117 14.93 7.14 9.01
N ALA A 118 13.82 6.59 9.52
CA ALA A 118 13.73 5.20 9.95
C ALA A 118 12.33 4.61 9.69
N ALA A 119 12.26 3.48 9.00
CA ALA A 119 11.05 2.71 8.79
C ALA A 119 11.38 1.21 8.57
N PRO A 120 10.67 0.27 9.24
CA PRO A 120 9.79 0.51 10.38
C PRO A 120 10.56 0.83 11.67
N VAL A 121 9.86 1.33 12.70
CA VAL A 121 10.45 1.59 14.03
C VAL A 121 9.65 0.90 15.15
N ASP A 122 10.34 0.46 16.21
CA ASP A 122 9.69 0.01 17.46
C ASP A 122 9.47 1.20 18.40
N ARG A 123 8.27 1.76 18.37
CA ARG A 123 7.87 2.95 19.16
C ARG A 123 7.91 2.74 20.67
N ARG A 124 8.03 1.50 21.17
CA ARG A 124 8.11 1.20 22.61
C ARG A 124 9.49 1.54 23.18
N ARG A 125 10.52 1.68 22.31
CA ARG A 125 11.91 1.92 22.74
C ARG A 125 12.10 3.31 23.34
N SER A 126 12.96 3.38 24.34
CA SER A 126 13.35 4.64 25.02
C SER A 126 13.92 5.67 24.04
N PHE A 127 14.73 5.23 23.07
CA PHE A 127 15.28 6.10 22.03
C PHE A 127 14.19 6.82 21.22
N ILE A 128 13.15 6.11 20.78
CA ILE A 128 12.07 6.73 19.98
C ILE A 128 11.29 7.74 20.84
N LYS A 129 10.98 7.40 22.10
CA LYS A 129 10.33 8.32 23.04
C LYS A 129 11.19 9.57 23.33
N TRP A 130 12.50 9.39 23.39
CA TRP A 130 13.43 10.51 23.51
C TRP A 130 13.41 11.40 22.27
N CYS A 131 13.40 10.81 21.06
CA CYS A 131 13.26 11.56 19.81
C CYS A 131 11.93 12.34 19.77
N GLU A 132 10.81 11.74 20.19
CA GLU A 132 9.50 12.43 20.29
C GLU A 132 9.57 13.69 21.17
N ALA A 133 10.36 13.65 22.24
CA ALA A 133 10.47 14.76 23.19
C ALA A 133 11.48 15.84 22.77
N THR A 134 12.48 15.50 21.94
CA THR A 134 13.68 16.33 21.72
C THR A 134 13.80 16.81 20.28
N ALA A 135 13.38 16.01 19.29
CA ALA A 135 13.56 16.28 17.87
C ALA A 135 12.36 17.03 17.23
N ASP A 136 12.58 17.60 16.05
CA ASP A 136 11.51 17.90 15.10
C ASP A 136 10.97 16.55 14.59
N TYR A 137 10.00 15.99 15.35
CA TYR A 137 9.53 14.62 15.20
C TYR A 137 8.33 14.55 14.25
N THR A 138 8.45 13.71 13.23
CA THR A 138 7.37 13.44 12.27
C THR A 138 7.09 11.95 12.17
N LEU A 139 5.85 11.54 12.46
CA LEU A 139 5.39 10.15 12.33
C LEU A 139 4.53 10.01 11.08
N VAL A 140 4.85 9.02 10.24
CA VAL A 140 4.24 8.80 8.92
C VAL A 140 3.62 7.42 8.84
N GLY A 141 2.45 7.30 8.21
CA GLY A 141 1.87 5.99 7.87
C GLY A 141 1.24 5.24 9.05
N GLU A 142 0.64 5.93 10.03
CA GLU A 142 -0.22 5.26 11.00
C GLU A 142 -1.46 4.69 10.31
N GLU A 143 -1.65 3.37 10.42
CA GLU A 143 -2.89 2.69 10.00
C GLU A 143 -4.02 3.10 10.95
N GLY A 144 -4.99 3.84 10.42
CA GLY A 144 -6.18 4.27 11.11
C GLY A 144 -7.16 4.93 10.15
N ARG A 145 -8.30 5.41 10.63
CA ARG A 145 -9.34 6.14 9.87
C ARG A 145 -8.80 7.25 8.94
N GLU A 146 -7.57 7.71 9.16
CA GLU A 146 -6.90 8.73 8.34
C GLU A 146 -6.09 8.17 7.14
N GLY A 147 -5.85 6.85 7.05
CA GLY A 147 -5.03 6.26 5.98
C GLY A 147 -5.57 6.54 4.57
N GLY A 148 -6.87 6.39 4.37
CA GLY A 148 -7.53 6.69 3.09
C GLY A 148 -7.47 8.18 2.73
N ALA A 149 -7.76 9.07 3.69
CA ALA A 149 -7.67 10.53 3.53
C ALA A 149 -6.22 11.00 3.31
N SER A 150 -5.23 10.26 3.85
CA SER A 150 -3.80 10.53 3.62
C SER A 150 -3.37 10.21 2.19
N LEU A 151 -3.79 9.07 1.63
CA LEU A 151 -3.49 8.69 0.24
C LEU A 151 -4.21 9.58 -0.77
N GLU A 152 -5.44 9.98 -0.48
CA GLU A 152 -6.17 10.94 -1.30
C GLU A 152 -5.44 12.28 -1.39
N ARG A 153 -5.02 12.84 -0.24
CA ARG A 153 -4.21 14.06 -0.19
C ARG A 153 -2.87 13.92 -0.91
N LEU A 154 -2.23 12.74 -0.78
CA LEU A 154 -0.97 12.45 -1.48
C LEU A 154 -1.18 12.46 -3.01
N ALA A 155 -2.24 11.83 -3.52
CA ALA A 155 -2.53 11.81 -4.94
C ALA A 155 -2.82 13.20 -5.50
N LEU A 156 -3.59 14.01 -4.76
CA LEU A 156 -3.90 15.40 -5.15
C LEU A 156 -2.65 16.29 -5.16
N ALA A 157 -1.83 16.20 -4.11
CA ALA A 157 -0.57 16.94 -4.03
C ALA A 157 0.42 16.53 -5.13
N GLU A 158 0.47 15.24 -5.47
CA GLU A 158 1.32 14.75 -6.57
C GLU A 158 0.83 15.25 -7.92
N ALA A 159 -0.49 15.21 -8.18
CA ALA A 159 -1.08 15.73 -9.41
C ALA A 159 -0.80 17.24 -9.57
N GLU A 160 -0.94 18.01 -8.49
CA GLU A 160 -0.61 19.44 -8.47
C GLU A 160 0.88 19.68 -8.74
N ALA A 161 1.78 18.92 -8.12
CA ALA A 161 3.22 19.01 -8.35
C ALA A 161 3.62 18.68 -9.80
N GLN A 162 2.84 17.84 -10.48
CA GLN A 162 3.00 17.50 -11.90
C GLN A 162 2.28 18.49 -12.84
N GLY A 163 1.65 19.54 -12.30
CA GLY A 163 0.94 20.55 -13.08
C GLY A 163 -0.36 20.09 -13.74
N VAL A 164 -0.99 19.03 -13.18
CA VAL A 164 -2.25 18.46 -13.70
C VAL A 164 -3.33 18.44 -12.63
N THR A 165 -4.59 18.30 -13.05
CA THR A 165 -5.71 18.07 -12.14
C THR A 165 -6.17 16.61 -12.20
N ILE A 166 -6.85 16.13 -11.16
CA ILE A 166 -7.48 14.80 -11.15
C ILE A 166 -8.95 14.93 -10.80
N THR A 167 -9.83 14.30 -11.60
CA THR A 167 -11.26 14.34 -11.31
C THR A 167 -11.62 13.45 -10.12
N PRO A 168 -12.68 13.78 -9.35
CA PRO A 168 -13.07 12.96 -8.18
C PRO A 168 -13.30 11.48 -8.51
N ASP A 169 -13.96 11.19 -9.65
CA ASP A 169 -14.20 9.80 -10.07
C ASP A 169 -12.90 9.08 -10.46
N ALA A 170 -11.95 9.79 -11.12
CA ALA A 170 -10.61 9.27 -11.45
C ALA A 170 -9.81 8.98 -10.17
N LEU A 171 -9.85 9.87 -9.19
CA LEU A 171 -9.16 9.70 -7.91
C LEU A 171 -9.71 8.49 -7.14
N ALA A 172 -11.02 8.36 -7.04
CA ALA A 172 -11.66 7.22 -6.39
C ALA A 172 -11.29 5.90 -7.09
N LEU A 173 -11.27 5.88 -8.42
CA LEU A 173 -10.88 4.71 -9.20
C LEU A 173 -9.39 4.39 -9.02
N LEU A 174 -8.51 5.39 -9.04
CA LEU A 174 -7.08 5.22 -8.86
C LEU A 174 -6.76 4.60 -7.49
N LEU A 175 -7.34 5.14 -6.42
CA LEU A 175 -7.19 4.59 -5.06
C LEU A 175 -7.71 3.15 -4.96
N ALA A 176 -8.82 2.86 -5.63
CA ALA A 176 -9.36 1.51 -5.69
C ALA A 176 -8.43 0.52 -6.40
N LYS A 177 -7.72 0.96 -7.47
CA LYS A 177 -6.80 0.11 -8.25
C LYS A 177 -5.43 -0.05 -7.59
N VAL A 178 -4.90 1.00 -6.96
CA VAL A 178 -3.56 1.00 -6.35
C VAL A 178 -3.57 0.40 -4.94
N GLY A 179 -4.69 0.50 -4.22
CA GLY A 179 -4.81 0.02 -2.84
C GLY A 179 -4.07 0.90 -1.85
N ALA A 180 -3.41 0.28 -0.86
CA ALA A 180 -2.75 0.99 0.24
C ALA A 180 -1.30 1.43 -0.05
N SER A 181 -0.77 1.22 -1.25
CA SER A 181 0.63 1.52 -1.57
C SER A 181 0.83 2.97 -1.99
N ALA A 182 1.42 3.79 -1.12
CA ALA A 182 1.77 5.17 -1.41
C ALA A 182 2.78 5.29 -2.57
N ARG A 183 3.74 4.38 -2.66
CA ARG A 183 4.73 4.33 -3.76
C ARG A 183 4.05 4.14 -5.12
N LEU A 184 3.21 3.11 -5.25
CA LEU A 184 2.49 2.86 -6.49
C LEU A 184 1.56 4.01 -6.85
N LEU A 185 0.92 4.63 -5.85
CA LEU A 185 0.05 5.78 -6.07
C LEU A 185 0.81 6.94 -6.74
N VAL A 186 1.97 7.30 -6.21
CA VAL A 186 2.81 8.37 -6.77
C VAL A 186 3.30 8.03 -8.18
N GLU A 187 3.76 6.79 -8.41
CA GLU A 187 4.21 6.34 -9.73
C GLU A 187 3.07 6.37 -10.77
N GLU A 188 1.88 5.92 -10.39
CA GLU A 188 0.71 5.93 -11.27
C GLU A 188 0.20 7.36 -11.56
N VAL A 189 0.19 8.25 -10.56
CA VAL A 189 -0.14 9.67 -10.79
C VAL A 189 0.85 10.30 -11.76
N GLY A 190 2.15 10.08 -11.60
CA GLY A 190 3.18 10.60 -12.50
C GLY A 190 3.01 10.10 -13.95
N LYS A 191 2.71 8.80 -14.13
CA LYS A 191 2.40 8.22 -15.44
C LYS A 191 1.16 8.84 -16.08
N LEU A 192 0.07 8.97 -15.30
CA LEU A 192 -1.18 9.56 -15.75
C LEU A 192 -1.04 11.06 -16.06
N ALA A 193 -0.21 11.78 -15.29
CA ALA A 193 0.11 13.18 -15.55
C ALA A 193 0.86 13.34 -16.88
N THR A 194 1.84 12.48 -17.14
CA THR A 194 2.55 12.44 -18.43
C THR A 194 1.58 12.21 -19.60
N HIS A 195 0.60 11.32 -19.42
CA HIS A 195 -0.43 11.06 -20.45
C HIS A 195 -1.37 12.24 -20.64
N ALA A 196 -1.77 12.92 -19.57
CA ALA A 196 -2.68 14.08 -19.62
C ALA A 196 -2.03 15.30 -20.25
N GLY A 197 -0.69 15.42 -20.15
CA GLY A 197 0.06 16.59 -20.61
C GLY A 197 -0.07 17.80 -19.67
N GLU A 198 0.76 18.82 -19.92
CA GLU A 198 0.83 20.02 -19.09
C GLU A 198 -0.54 20.76 -19.03
N GLY A 199 -1.00 21.07 -17.83
CA GLY A 199 -2.32 21.69 -17.59
C GLY A 199 -3.51 20.77 -17.86
N GLY A 200 -3.27 19.48 -18.15
CA GLY A 200 -4.30 18.50 -18.45
C GLY A 200 -5.06 18.02 -17.22
N ALA A 201 -6.07 17.15 -17.45
CA ALA A 201 -6.86 16.54 -16.41
C ALA A 201 -6.79 14.99 -16.49
N ILE A 202 -6.43 14.36 -15.39
CA ILE A 202 -6.54 12.91 -15.22
C ILE A 202 -8.02 12.57 -15.03
N ASN A 203 -8.59 11.85 -16.00
CA ASN A 203 -10.00 11.44 -15.98
C ASN A 203 -10.14 9.92 -15.74
N GLU A 204 -11.37 9.49 -15.45
CA GLU A 204 -11.68 8.10 -15.14
C GLU A 204 -11.30 7.14 -16.30
N ALA A 205 -11.47 7.54 -17.55
CA ALA A 205 -11.15 6.71 -18.72
C ALA A 205 -9.64 6.43 -18.79
N ALA A 206 -8.79 7.45 -18.60
CA ALA A 206 -7.34 7.30 -18.57
C ALA A 206 -6.90 6.38 -17.42
N VAL A 207 -7.45 6.54 -16.21
CA VAL A 207 -7.17 5.63 -15.08
C VAL A 207 -7.64 4.21 -15.38
N ALA A 208 -8.82 4.05 -15.99
CA ALA A 208 -9.35 2.73 -16.34
C ALA A 208 -8.44 1.98 -17.31
N GLU A 209 -7.92 2.66 -18.33
CA GLU A 209 -7.11 2.12 -19.40
C GLU A 209 -5.64 1.89 -18.97
N LEU A 210 -5.03 2.88 -18.33
CA LEU A 210 -3.57 2.91 -18.12
C LEU A 210 -3.13 2.36 -16.77
N THR A 211 -3.98 2.37 -15.73
CA THR A 211 -3.59 1.86 -14.41
C THR A 211 -3.98 0.40 -14.25
N PRO A 212 -3.02 -0.52 -14.06
CA PRO A 212 -3.29 -1.91 -13.68
C PRO A 212 -3.99 -2.00 -12.31
N ASN A 213 -4.58 -3.14 -12.00
CA ASN A 213 -5.25 -3.35 -10.73
C ASN A 213 -4.28 -3.93 -9.69
N PHE A 214 -3.42 -3.09 -9.13
CA PHE A 214 -2.39 -3.48 -8.16
C PHE A 214 -2.95 -3.85 -6.78
N ALA A 215 -4.09 -3.26 -6.39
CA ALA A 215 -4.73 -3.54 -5.11
C ALA A 215 -5.06 -5.03 -4.94
N GLU A 216 -5.09 -5.71 -6.03
CA GLU A 216 -5.49 -7.09 -6.11
C GLU A 216 -4.29 -8.08 -6.17
N GLY A 217 -3.03 -7.70 -6.24
CA GLY A 217 -1.86 -8.61 -6.25
C GLY A 217 -1.85 -9.69 -7.36
N ASP A 218 -0.76 -10.42 -7.55
CA ASP A 218 -0.61 -11.46 -8.59
C ASP A 218 -1.60 -12.63 -8.50
N PHE A 219 -2.18 -12.86 -7.31
CA PHE A 219 -3.18 -13.90 -7.09
C PHE A 219 -4.57 -13.59 -7.68
N PHE A 220 -4.81 -12.34 -8.12
CA PHE A 220 -6.10 -11.94 -8.72
C PHE A 220 -6.29 -12.38 -10.15
N GLU A 221 -5.23 -12.71 -10.84
CA GLU A 221 -5.37 -13.31 -12.17
C GLU A 221 -6.21 -14.60 -12.11
N ALA A 222 -5.97 -15.43 -11.10
CA ALA A 222 -6.78 -16.62 -10.86
C ALA A 222 -8.25 -16.28 -10.53
N ALA A 223 -8.48 -15.23 -9.71
CA ALA A 223 -9.82 -14.79 -9.38
C ALA A 223 -10.57 -14.17 -10.57
N GLU A 224 -9.86 -13.45 -11.45
CA GLU A 224 -10.40 -12.91 -12.69
C GLU A 224 -10.80 -14.03 -13.65
N ALA A 225 -9.90 -14.99 -13.88
CA ALA A 225 -10.13 -16.17 -14.71
C ALA A 225 -11.33 -16.99 -14.20
N PHE A 226 -11.43 -17.19 -12.88
CA PHE A 226 -12.56 -17.86 -12.24
C PHE A 226 -13.88 -17.14 -12.50
N SER A 227 -13.93 -15.83 -12.30
CA SER A 227 -15.14 -15.02 -12.51
C SER A 227 -15.62 -15.02 -13.94
N ARG A 228 -14.68 -15.13 -14.90
CA ARG A 228 -14.98 -15.22 -16.34
C ARG A 228 -15.33 -16.63 -16.78
N GLY A 229 -15.30 -17.62 -15.89
CA GLY A 229 -15.56 -19.01 -16.23
C GLY A 229 -14.50 -19.63 -17.15
N ASN A 230 -13.28 -19.08 -17.16
CA ASN A 230 -12.20 -19.53 -18.05
C ASN A 230 -11.27 -20.49 -17.31
N LEU A 231 -11.60 -21.78 -17.37
CA LEU A 231 -10.82 -22.84 -16.72
C LEU A 231 -9.35 -22.91 -17.19
N PRO A 232 -9.04 -22.91 -18.53
CA PRO A 232 -7.66 -22.96 -18.97
C PRO A 232 -6.81 -21.79 -18.43
N TRP A 233 -7.35 -20.58 -18.45
CA TRP A 233 -6.66 -19.41 -17.91
C TRP A 233 -6.45 -19.51 -16.40
N MET A 234 -7.47 -19.96 -15.65
CA MET A 234 -7.35 -20.15 -14.21
C MET A 234 -6.26 -21.17 -13.86
N LEU A 235 -6.22 -22.32 -14.55
CA LEU A 235 -5.19 -23.33 -14.30
C LEU A 235 -3.78 -22.80 -14.60
N ALA A 236 -3.62 -22.00 -15.67
CA ALA A 236 -2.34 -21.37 -16.00
C ALA A 236 -1.93 -20.31 -14.95
N ALA A 237 -2.87 -19.52 -14.46
CA ALA A 237 -2.63 -18.52 -13.40
C ALA A 237 -2.23 -19.19 -12.08
N LEU A 238 -2.92 -20.26 -11.68
CA LEU A 238 -2.56 -21.05 -10.50
C LEU A 238 -1.14 -21.63 -10.62
N HIS A 239 -0.82 -22.20 -11.76
CA HIS A 239 0.52 -22.77 -11.99
C HIS A 239 1.63 -21.71 -11.85
N ARG A 240 1.47 -20.52 -12.46
CA ARG A 240 2.44 -19.41 -12.32
C ARG A 240 2.60 -18.96 -10.88
N HIS A 241 1.48 -18.81 -10.15
CA HIS A 241 1.50 -18.37 -8.76
C HIS A 241 2.27 -19.34 -7.86
N PHE A 242 2.00 -20.65 -7.96
CA PHE A 242 2.69 -21.66 -7.15
C PHE A 242 4.13 -21.88 -7.60
N TYR A 243 4.43 -21.80 -8.89
CA TYR A 243 5.80 -21.85 -9.40
C TYR A 243 6.67 -20.73 -8.83
N ALA A 244 6.09 -19.54 -8.63
CA ALA A 244 6.74 -18.41 -7.96
C ALA A 244 6.81 -18.54 -6.43
N GLY A 245 6.38 -19.66 -5.83
CA GLY A 245 6.38 -19.90 -4.39
C GLY A 245 5.21 -19.27 -3.64
N GLY A 246 4.13 -18.93 -4.34
CA GLY A 246 2.94 -18.32 -3.76
C GLY A 246 2.15 -19.29 -2.85
N ASP A 247 1.32 -18.71 -1.96
CA ASP A 247 0.43 -19.41 -1.02
C ASP A 247 -1.02 -19.41 -1.52
N ALA A 248 -1.78 -20.46 -1.25
CA ALA A 248 -3.18 -20.59 -1.69
C ALA A 248 -4.15 -19.67 -0.94
N ARG A 249 -3.85 -19.27 0.29
CA ARG A 249 -4.77 -18.52 1.16
C ARG A 249 -5.18 -17.16 0.58
N PRO A 250 -4.30 -16.35 0.00
CA PRO A 250 -4.71 -15.12 -0.67
C PRO A 250 -5.66 -15.37 -1.85
N ILE A 251 -5.39 -16.42 -2.65
CA ILE A 251 -6.25 -16.77 -3.81
C ILE A 251 -7.65 -17.15 -3.32
N ILE A 252 -7.77 -18.08 -2.37
CA ILE A 252 -9.07 -18.54 -1.90
C ILE A 252 -9.87 -17.42 -1.23
N ALA A 253 -9.20 -16.52 -0.48
CA ALA A 253 -9.83 -15.35 0.11
C ALA A 253 -10.38 -14.40 -0.96
N ALA A 254 -9.62 -14.15 -2.02
CA ALA A 254 -10.04 -13.34 -3.16
C ALA A 254 -11.24 -13.95 -3.90
N LEU A 255 -11.20 -15.26 -4.16
CA LEU A 255 -12.30 -16.00 -4.79
C LEU A 255 -13.57 -15.92 -3.96
N GLN A 256 -13.49 -16.16 -2.64
CA GLN A 256 -14.63 -16.06 -1.73
C GLN A 256 -15.23 -14.66 -1.68
N ASN A 257 -14.40 -13.62 -1.56
CA ASN A 257 -14.86 -12.24 -1.52
C ASN A 257 -15.56 -11.85 -2.81
N ARG A 258 -14.97 -12.20 -3.95
CA ARG A 258 -15.55 -11.91 -5.26
C ARG A 258 -16.86 -12.65 -5.50
N ASN A 259 -16.94 -13.92 -5.12
CA ASN A 259 -18.16 -14.72 -5.24
C ASN A 259 -19.30 -14.17 -4.36
N ARG A 260 -19.01 -13.68 -3.14
CA ARG A 260 -19.99 -13.00 -2.27
C ARG A 260 -20.56 -11.74 -2.91
N LEU A 261 -19.72 -10.94 -3.56
CA LEU A 261 -20.20 -9.75 -4.30
C LEU A 261 -21.07 -10.15 -5.49
N LEU A 262 -20.70 -11.20 -6.24
CA LEU A 262 -21.50 -11.72 -7.35
C LEU A 262 -22.86 -12.25 -6.90
N ILE A 263 -22.93 -12.92 -5.74
CA ILE A 263 -24.22 -13.36 -5.15
C ILE A 263 -25.13 -12.15 -4.90
N GLN A 264 -24.63 -11.10 -4.27
CA GLN A 264 -25.39 -9.89 -3.97
C GLN A 264 -25.83 -9.17 -5.25
N LEU A 265 -24.92 -9.00 -6.22
CA LEU A 265 -25.26 -8.41 -7.52
C LEU A 265 -26.30 -9.24 -8.28
N ARG A 266 -26.20 -10.57 -8.23
CA ARG A 266 -27.17 -11.45 -8.86
C ARG A 266 -28.58 -11.28 -8.26
N VAL A 267 -28.67 -11.18 -6.94
CA VAL A 267 -29.96 -10.91 -6.25
C VAL A 267 -30.54 -9.57 -6.70
N LEU A 268 -29.72 -8.51 -6.74
CA LEU A 268 -30.17 -7.17 -7.18
C LEU A 268 -30.59 -7.17 -8.67
N ALA A 269 -29.93 -7.94 -9.50
CA ALA A 269 -30.30 -8.09 -10.91
C ALA A 269 -31.60 -8.90 -11.08
N ASP A 270 -31.76 -9.99 -10.32
CA ASP A 270 -32.98 -10.83 -10.38
C ASP A 270 -34.22 -10.11 -9.86
N THR A 271 -34.06 -9.18 -8.90
CA THR A 271 -35.15 -8.33 -8.40
C THR A 271 -35.43 -7.11 -9.28
N GLY A 272 -34.62 -6.90 -10.35
CA GLY A 272 -34.76 -5.74 -11.23
C GLY A 272 -34.32 -4.41 -10.63
N GLU A 273 -33.65 -4.43 -9.47
CA GLU A 273 -33.23 -3.20 -8.77
C GLU A 273 -31.99 -2.58 -9.43
N VAL A 274 -31.10 -3.40 -10.00
CA VAL A 274 -29.89 -2.96 -10.69
C VAL A 274 -29.78 -3.65 -12.04
N ALA A 275 -29.65 -2.87 -13.10
CA ALA A 275 -29.38 -3.38 -14.43
C ALA A 275 -27.86 -3.42 -14.69
N ALA A 276 -27.36 -4.56 -15.16
CA ALA A 276 -26.01 -4.70 -15.69
C ALA A 276 -26.04 -4.59 -17.22
N GLY A 277 -25.23 -3.71 -17.77
CA GLY A 277 -25.14 -3.50 -19.23
C GLY A 277 -23.70 -3.35 -19.71
N PRO A 278 -23.50 -3.18 -21.03
CA PRO A 278 -22.16 -3.03 -21.64
C PRO A 278 -21.35 -1.84 -21.06
N ARG A 279 -22.03 -0.84 -20.49
CA ARG A 279 -21.44 0.34 -19.88
C ARG A 279 -21.24 0.22 -18.35
N GLY A 280 -21.44 -0.97 -17.78
CA GLY A 280 -21.39 -1.21 -16.34
C GLY A 280 -22.76 -1.31 -15.68
N LEU A 281 -22.82 -1.02 -14.37
CA LEU A 281 -24.04 -1.05 -13.57
C LEU A 281 -24.79 0.30 -13.65
N ASP A 282 -26.13 0.25 -13.64
CA ASP A 282 -26.98 1.44 -13.50
C ASP A 282 -26.76 2.13 -12.14
N LYS A 283 -26.11 3.31 -12.16
CA LYS A 283 -25.78 4.09 -10.98
C LYS A 283 -27.03 4.47 -10.18
N ALA A 284 -28.07 4.97 -10.84
CA ALA A 284 -29.28 5.43 -10.16
C ALA A 284 -30.06 4.27 -9.53
N GLY A 285 -30.12 3.10 -10.20
CA GLY A 285 -30.67 1.87 -9.64
C GLY A 285 -29.88 1.39 -8.43
N PHE A 286 -28.57 1.42 -8.51
CA PHE A 286 -27.68 1.00 -7.43
C PHE A 286 -27.84 1.88 -6.17
N GLU A 287 -27.90 3.20 -6.33
CA GLU A 287 -28.11 4.15 -5.22
C GLU A 287 -29.49 3.97 -4.56
N ARG A 288 -30.55 3.76 -5.35
CA ARG A 288 -31.90 3.44 -4.82
C ARG A 288 -31.90 2.11 -4.05
N ALA A 289 -31.26 1.08 -4.61
CA ALA A 289 -31.15 -0.22 -3.96
C ALA A 289 -30.35 -0.11 -2.65
N ALA A 290 -29.26 0.67 -2.62
CA ALA A 290 -28.48 0.93 -1.42
C ALA A 290 -29.33 1.53 -0.30
N ALA A 291 -30.11 2.57 -0.59
CA ALA A 291 -31.00 3.20 0.38
C ALA A 291 -32.09 2.24 0.89
N ALA A 292 -32.71 1.44 0.00
CA ALA A 292 -33.77 0.50 0.36
C ALA A 292 -33.28 -0.69 1.18
N ARG A 293 -32.04 -1.14 0.95
CA ARG A 293 -31.47 -2.36 1.54
C ARG A 293 -30.52 -2.11 2.71
N ALA A 294 -30.22 -0.86 3.07
CA ALA A 294 -29.25 -0.49 4.13
C ALA A 294 -29.46 -1.27 5.44
N ARG A 295 -30.71 -1.50 5.84
CA ARG A 295 -31.10 -2.24 7.05
C ARG A 295 -30.60 -3.70 7.09
N HIS A 296 -30.36 -4.32 5.92
CA HIS A 296 -29.96 -5.73 5.83
C HIS A 296 -28.45 -5.94 6.04
N PHE A 297 -27.66 -4.86 6.03
CA PHE A 297 -26.19 -4.93 6.12
C PHE A 297 -25.64 -4.63 7.52
N GLY A 298 -26.52 -4.52 8.55
CA GLY A 298 -26.13 -4.51 9.96
C GLY A 298 -25.10 -3.45 10.36
N GLY A 299 -25.09 -2.30 9.67
CA GLY A 299 -24.13 -1.23 9.97
C GLY A 299 -22.73 -1.44 9.37
N VAL A 300 -22.54 -2.42 8.48
CA VAL A 300 -21.29 -2.56 7.70
C VAL A 300 -21.18 -1.37 6.74
N THR A 301 -20.46 -0.32 7.18
CA THR A 301 -20.22 0.92 6.43
C THR A 301 -18.84 0.99 5.80
N GLU A 302 -17.91 0.18 6.26
CA GLU A 302 -16.57 0.07 5.70
C GLU A 302 -16.55 -0.82 4.46
N LYS A 303 -15.56 -0.60 3.57
CA LYS A 303 -15.37 -1.40 2.35
C LYS A 303 -15.28 -2.89 2.68
N SER A 304 -16.26 -3.67 2.28
CA SER A 304 -16.37 -5.09 2.64
C SER A 304 -17.09 -5.91 1.56
N ALA A 305 -16.66 -7.15 1.34
CA ALA A 305 -17.35 -8.10 0.48
C ALA A 305 -18.72 -8.56 1.06
N TYR A 306 -19.00 -8.24 2.31
CA TYR A 306 -20.31 -8.51 2.94
C TYR A 306 -21.36 -7.44 2.66
N ASN A 307 -20.96 -6.28 2.12
CA ASN A 307 -21.87 -5.22 1.71
C ASN A 307 -21.45 -4.69 0.33
N VAL A 308 -22.17 -5.08 -0.71
CA VAL A 308 -21.91 -4.68 -2.10
C VAL A 308 -21.95 -3.16 -2.29
N PHE A 309 -22.74 -2.45 -1.51
CA PHE A 309 -22.90 -1.00 -1.61
C PHE A 309 -21.72 -0.20 -1.07
N THR A 310 -20.76 -0.85 -0.40
CA THR A 310 -19.50 -0.24 0.02
C THR A 310 -18.41 -0.32 -1.06
N GLN A 311 -18.68 -0.97 -2.17
CA GLN A 311 -17.74 -1.17 -3.26
C GLN A 311 -17.86 -0.05 -4.31
N ASN A 312 -16.75 0.22 -5.01
CA ASN A 312 -16.76 1.12 -6.16
C ASN A 312 -17.63 0.54 -7.29
N LEU A 313 -18.51 1.37 -7.84
CA LEU A 313 -19.48 0.97 -8.87
C LEU A 313 -18.80 0.49 -10.16
N TRP A 314 -17.70 1.13 -10.55
CA TRP A 314 -16.90 0.72 -11.71
C TRP A 314 -16.34 -0.69 -11.52
N TYR A 315 -15.76 -0.96 -10.33
CA TYR A 315 -15.25 -2.30 -10.00
C TYR A 315 -16.36 -3.36 -10.07
N LEU A 316 -17.52 -3.08 -9.48
CA LEU A 316 -18.66 -3.97 -9.55
C LEU A 316 -19.15 -4.18 -10.98
N GLY A 317 -19.16 -3.12 -11.79
CA GLY A 317 -19.49 -3.18 -13.21
C GLY A 317 -18.55 -4.11 -13.99
N LYS A 318 -17.22 -4.01 -13.72
CA LYS A 318 -16.20 -4.88 -14.31
C LYS A 318 -16.38 -6.34 -13.86
N VAL A 319 -16.66 -6.56 -12.58
CA VAL A 319 -16.93 -7.90 -12.02
C VAL A 319 -18.18 -8.50 -12.63
N ALA A 320 -19.22 -7.69 -12.87
CA ALA A 320 -20.49 -8.13 -13.47
C ALA A 320 -20.44 -8.29 -14.99
N ALA A 321 -19.62 -7.50 -15.69
CA ALA A 321 -19.55 -7.47 -17.17
C ALA A 321 -18.74 -8.62 -17.80
N GLY A 322 -17.97 -9.36 -17.04
CA GLY A 322 -17.01 -10.36 -17.51
C GLY A 322 -17.64 -11.63 -18.13
N ALA A 323 -18.88 -11.93 -17.84
CA ALA A 323 -19.70 -12.99 -18.45
C ALA A 323 -21.16 -12.74 -18.06
N ARG A 324 -22.14 -13.41 -18.67
CA ARG A 324 -23.49 -13.50 -18.11
C ARG A 324 -23.34 -13.90 -16.63
N LEU A 325 -23.81 -13.04 -15.69
CA LEU A 325 -23.81 -13.36 -14.27
C LEU A 325 -24.31 -14.78 -14.07
N PRO A 326 -23.56 -15.70 -13.45
CA PRO A 326 -24.02 -17.06 -13.20
C PRO A 326 -25.35 -17.07 -12.45
N SER A 327 -26.10 -18.14 -12.54
CA SER A 327 -27.32 -18.27 -11.76
C SER A 327 -27.03 -18.19 -10.26
N LEU A 328 -27.97 -17.70 -9.45
CA LEU A 328 -27.83 -17.61 -8.00
C LEU A 328 -27.47 -18.98 -7.41
N ARG A 329 -28.08 -20.04 -7.90
CA ARG A 329 -27.80 -21.43 -7.47
C ARG A 329 -26.31 -21.76 -7.70
N ARG A 330 -25.77 -21.50 -8.91
CA ARG A 330 -24.36 -21.77 -9.22
C ARG A 330 -23.39 -20.98 -8.32
N LEU A 331 -23.71 -19.73 -8.03
CA LEU A 331 -22.89 -18.91 -7.14
C LEU A 331 -22.91 -19.42 -5.69
N ILE A 332 -24.03 -19.94 -5.22
CA ILE A 332 -24.15 -20.57 -3.89
C ILE A 332 -23.34 -21.87 -3.86
N ASP A 333 -23.47 -22.72 -4.88
CA ASP A 333 -22.73 -23.97 -4.99
C ASP A 333 -21.21 -23.69 -5.04
N ASN A 334 -20.78 -22.70 -5.82
CA ASN A 334 -19.39 -22.24 -5.85
C ASN A 334 -18.90 -21.77 -4.46
N GLN A 335 -19.75 -21.05 -3.69
CA GLN A 335 -19.36 -20.61 -2.35
C GLN A 335 -19.15 -21.81 -1.40
N GLN A 336 -19.92 -22.85 -1.51
CA GLN A 336 -19.75 -24.08 -0.74
C GLN A 336 -18.44 -24.81 -1.11
N GLU A 337 -18.14 -24.91 -2.42
CA GLU A 337 -16.89 -25.49 -2.91
C GLU A 337 -15.65 -24.70 -2.44
N LEU A 338 -15.76 -23.36 -2.42
CA LEU A 338 -14.68 -22.48 -1.92
C LEU A 338 -14.44 -22.68 -0.42
N VAL A 339 -15.48 -22.90 0.38
CA VAL A 339 -15.34 -23.21 1.81
C VAL A 339 -14.68 -24.58 2.00
N ALA A 340 -15.16 -25.60 1.27
CA ALA A 340 -14.59 -26.95 1.34
C ALA A 340 -13.10 -26.97 0.92
N ALA A 341 -12.73 -26.24 -0.14
CA ALA A 341 -11.34 -26.09 -0.57
C ALA A 341 -10.47 -25.41 0.49
N PHE A 342 -10.99 -24.38 1.16
CA PHE A 342 -10.26 -23.72 2.25
C PHE A 342 -9.97 -24.69 3.41
N GLU A 343 -10.96 -25.48 3.83
CA GLU A 343 -10.78 -26.50 4.86
C GLU A 343 -9.73 -27.55 4.43
N GLU A 344 -9.72 -27.92 3.15
CA GLU A 344 -8.78 -28.90 2.61
C GLU A 344 -7.35 -28.34 2.54
N ILE A 345 -7.15 -27.07 2.17
CA ILE A 345 -5.87 -26.36 2.22
C ILE A 345 -5.29 -26.38 3.64
N VAL A 346 -6.14 -26.18 4.67
CA VAL A 346 -5.70 -26.22 6.07
C VAL A 346 -5.30 -27.64 6.48
N ARG A 347 -6.01 -28.68 6.02
CA ARG A 347 -5.70 -30.08 6.33
C ARG A 347 -4.47 -30.60 5.60
N ARG A 348 -4.23 -30.13 4.37
CA ARG A 348 -3.15 -30.58 3.48
C ARG A 348 -2.30 -29.41 2.97
N PRO A 349 -1.49 -28.78 3.84
CA PRO A 349 -0.73 -27.58 3.48
C PRO A 349 0.34 -27.82 2.39
N GLY A 350 0.75 -29.06 2.16
CA GLY A 350 1.68 -29.43 1.08
C GLY A 350 1.03 -29.56 -0.30
N ASP A 351 -0.30 -29.69 -0.39
CA ASP A 351 -1.03 -30.00 -1.64
C ASP A 351 -1.87 -28.82 -2.13
N GLN A 352 -1.53 -27.60 -1.74
CA GLN A 352 -2.36 -26.40 -1.97
C GLN A 352 -2.68 -26.17 -3.46
N GLU A 353 -1.71 -26.35 -4.35
CA GLU A 353 -1.92 -26.21 -5.79
C GLU A 353 -2.95 -27.22 -6.31
N ALA A 354 -2.80 -28.49 -5.93
CA ALA A 354 -3.71 -29.55 -6.35
C ALA A 354 -5.14 -29.28 -5.88
N VAL A 355 -5.33 -28.82 -4.63
CA VAL A 355 -6.65 -28.47 -4.08
C VAL A 355 -7.31 -27.34 -4.87
N LEU A 356 -6.57 -26.27 -5.22
CA LEU A 356 -7.13 -25.17 -6.01
C LEU A 356 -7.37 -25.55 -7.46
N ARG A 357 -6.59 -26.44 -8.05
CA ARG A 357 -6.85 -26.97 -9.40
C ARG A 357 -8.12 -27.81 -9.44
N ASP A 358 -8.31 -28.69 -8.45
CA ASP A 358 -9.53 -29.48 -8.32
C ASP A 358 -10.76 -28.60 -8.10
N LEU A 359 -10.66 -27.57 -7.25
CA LEU A 359 -11.69 -26.56 -7.10
C LEU A 359 -12.05 -25.89 -8.44
N ALA A 360 -11.04 -25.46 -9.20
CA ALA A 360 -11.25 -24.85 -10.51
C ALA A 360 -12.03 -25.75 -11.46
N VAL A 361 -11.66 -27.04 -11.52
CA VAL A 361 -12.36 -28.03 -12.35
C VAL A 361 -13.79 -28.21 -11.89
N ARG A 362 -14.06 -28.42 -10.59
CA ARG A 362 -15.43 -28.58 -10.07
C ARG A 362 -16.31 -27.38 -10.34
N CYS A 363 -15.76 -26.16 -10.20
CA CYS A 363 -16.53 -24.94 -10.38
C CYS A 363 -16.65 -24.48 -11.84
N LEU A 364 -15.71 -24.80 -12.74
CA LEU A 364 -15.65 -24.18 -14.06
C LEU A 364 -15.78 -25.19 -15.23
N ALA A 365 -15.60 -26.48 -14.99
CA ALA A 365 -15.82 -27.45 -16.04
C ALA A 365 -17.29 -27.43 -16.50
N PRO A 366 -17.56 -27.59 -17.80
CA PRO A 366 -18.92 -27.77 -18.30
C PRO A 366 -19.56 -28.97 -17.56
N ALA A 367 -20.84 -28.81 -17.20
CA ALA A 367 -21.60 -29.97 -16.71
C ALA A 367 -21.60 -31.04 -17.77
N ALA A 368 -21.19 -32.27 -17.42
CA ALA A 368 -21.17 -33.42 -18.31
C ALA A 368 -22.59 -33.81 -18.75
#